data_205904ec7e2d91dd5703b98a4cc3f89d
#
_entry.id   205904ec7e2d91dd5703b98a4cc3f89d
#
_cell.length_a   1.000
_cell.length_b   1.000
_cell.length_c   1.000
_cell.angle_alpha   90.00
_cell.angle_beta   90.00
_cell.angle_gamma   90.00
#
_symmetry.space_group_name_H-M   'P 1'
#
loop_
_entity.id
_entity.type
_entity.pdbx_description
1 polymer ?
#
loop_
_entity_poly.entity_id
_entity_poly.type
_entity_poly.pdbx_seq_one_letter_code
_entity_poly.pdbx_strand_id
1 'polypeptide(L)'
;MLRSIRLSLSLTGAAALAMGPSVMAEKVTIESLVLQGSLEEYRKNGYSVSTLVPVYSQSVKFSYPNGFKSAHEVSTDTTYIHEWIPKQETLNDWTIMFTLTGNKDLALSPGLTPEVVASRVASGFRKACPSTFAAMGLGTESIDGHDAFKAIVACGNVLVGEPRSETSVLLVIKGSRDYYILQAAERSSPISMPPTLNKSKATHVLNMIRPIKICPNPSTTEERIASCQN
;
A
#
# COMPACT_ATOMS: atom_id res chain seq x y z
N MET A 1 0.97 5.21 11.13
CA MET A 1 -0.40 4.77 11.35
C MET A 1 -0.59 3.52 10.53
N LEU A 2 -0.34 2.38 11.17
CA LEU A 2 -0.36 1.06 10.53
C LEU A 2 -1.65 0.36 10.91
N ARG A 3 -2.64 0.37 10.07
CA ARG A 3 -3.84 -0.45 10.23
C ARG A 3 -3.89 -1.72 9.39
N SER A 4 -2.82 -2.06 8.70
CA SER A 4 -2.65 -3.46 8.24
C SER A 4 -2.36 -4.43 9.40
N ILE A 5 -2.18 -3.91 10.62
CA ILE A 5 -1.90 -4.69 11.82
C ILE A 5 -3.04 -4.46 12.81
N ARG A 6 -4.12 -5.25 12.69
CA ARG A 6 -5.14 -5.35 13.73
C ARG A 6 -4.77 -6.44 14.73
N LEU A 7 -4.59 -6.04 16.00
CA LEU A 7 -4.58 -6.96 17.14
C LEU A 7 -5.99 -7.55 17.33
N SER A 8 -6.11 -8.84 17.18
CA SER A 8 -7.19 -9.60 17.82
C SER A 8 -6.54 -10.64 18.71
N LEU A 9 -6.60 -10.39 20.02
CA LEU A 9 -6.25 -11.36 21.06
C LEU A 9 -7.39 -12.37 21.17
N SER A 10 -7.10 -13.63 20.92
CA SER A 10 -7.90 -14.73 21.48
C SER A 10 -6.96 -15.86 21.89
N LEU A 11 -6.88 -16.07 23.20
CA LEU A 11 -6.27 -17.24 23.85
C LEU A 11 -7.20 -18.44 23.78
N THR A 12 -6.63 -19.60 23.55
CA THR A 12 -6.84 -20.96 24.10
C THR A 12 -6.43 -21.96 23.02
N GLY A 13 -5.52 -22.89 23.21
CA GLY A 13 -5.35 -23.86 24.21
C GLY A 13 -4.99 -25.19 23.54
N ALA A 14 -3.94 -25.85 24.06
CA ALA A 14 -3.70 -27.30 24.07
C ALA A 14 -3.07 -28.00 22.84
N ALA A 15 -1.97 -28.67 23.19
CA ALA A 15 -1.06 -29.48 22.41
C ALA A 15 -1.63 -30.84 21.96
N ALA A 16 -1.14 -31.32 20.81
CA ALA A 16 -0.96 -32.75 20.56
C ALA A 16 0.21 -32.96 19.58
N LEU A 17 1.24 -33.65 20.06
CA LEU A 17 2.34 -34.15 19.25
C LEU A 17 1.86 -35.32 18.39
N ALA A 18 2.06 -35.23 17.08
CA ALA A 18 2.05 -36.39 16.19
C ALA A 18 3.24 -36.30 15.24
N MET A 19 4.19 -37.20 15.38
CA MET A 19 5.27 -37.42 14.44
C MET A 19 4.72 -38.05 13.15
N GLY A 20 4.91 -37.40 12.02
CA GLY A 20 4.62 -37.89 10.68
C GLY A 20 5.83 -37.66 9.76
N PRO A 21 5.96 -38.40 8.65
CA PRO A 21 7.23 -38.70 7.98
C PRO A 21 7.85 -37.50 7.26
N SER A 22 9.19 -37.53 7.21
CA SER A 22 10.07 -36.61 6.48
C SER A 22 9.63 -36.42 5.03
N VAL A 23 9.06 -35.28 4.73
CA VAL A 23 8.91 -34.81 3.35
C VAL A 23 10.22 -34.16 2.94
N MET A 24 10.87 -34.73 1.94
CA MET A 24 12.04 -34.14 1.29
C MET A 24 11.74 -32.70 0.90
N ALA A 25 12.58 -31.79 1.36
CA ALA A 25 12.55 -30.40 0.96
C ALA A 25 12.88 -30.32 -0.53
N GLU A 26 11.88 -30.24 -1.37
CA GLU A 26 12.02 -29.85 -2.76
C GLU A 26 12.57 -28.43 -2.77
N LYS A 27 13.70 -28.25 -3.43
CA LYS A 27 14.41 -26.99 -3.57
C LYS A 27 13.54 -26.06 -4.41
N VAL A 28 12.60 -25.38 -3.77
CA VAL A 28 11.82 -24.33 -4.42
C VAL A 28 12.78 -23.18 -4.70
N THR A 29 13.20 -23.08 -5.94
CA THR A 29 13.82 -21.89 -6.49
C THR A 29 12.79 -20.78 -6.34
N ILE A 30 13.05 -19.82 -5.42
CA ILE A 30 12.24 -18.63 -5.20
C ILE A 30 12.53 -17.65 -6.36
N GLU A 31 12.28 -18.10 -7.57
CA GLU A 31 12.11 -17.23 -8.72
C GLU A 31 10.61 -17.04 -8.94
N SER A 32 10.19 -15.80 -8.72
CA SER A 32 8.98 -15.24 -9.33
C SER A 32 7.64 -15.89 -8.99
N LEU A 33 7.40 -16.35 -7.81
CA LEU A 33 6.05 -16.75 -7.44
C LEU A 33 5.32 -15.59 -6.76
N VAL A 34 4.27 -15.23 -7.37
CA VAL A 34 2.99 -14.72 -6.90
C VAL A 34 2.58 -13.33 -7.38
N LEU A 35 3.45 -12.32 -7.50
CA LEU A 35 2.93 -11.02 -7.94
C LEU A 35 2.81 -10.84 -9.45
N GLN A 36 3.71 -11.42 -10.21
CA GLN A 36 3.62 -11.29 -11.66
C GLN A 36 2.31 -11.86 -12.21
N GLY A 37 1.82 -12.97 -11.64
CA GLY A 37 0.56 -13.57 -12.06
C GLY A 37 -0.66 -12.73 -11.71
N SER A 38 -0.80 -12.27 -10.48
CA SER A 38 -2.05 -11.63 -10.03
C SER A 38 -2.24 -10.21 -10.58
N LEU A 39 -1.21 -9.36 -10.57
CA LEU A 39 -1.31 -8.02 -11.14
C LEU A 39 -1.31 -8.03 -12.67
N GLU A 40 -0.58 -8.95 -13.33
CA GLU A 40 -0.67 -9.13 -14.77
C GLU A 40 -2.01 -9.73 -15.20
N GLU A 41 -2.61 -10.59 -14.41
CA GLU A 41 -3.93 -11.15 -14.68
C GLU A 41 -5.01 -10.07 -14.61
N TYR A 42 -4.97 -9.19 -13.61
CA TYR A 42 -5.85 -8.01 -13.55
C TYR A 42 -5.61 -7.03 -14.71
N ARG A 43 -4.36 -6.92 -15.19
CA ARG A 43 -4.02 -6.11 -16.36
C ARG A 43 -4.49 -6.71 -17.68
N LYS A 44 -4.42 -8.03 -17.85
CA LYS A 44 -4.89 -8.73 -19.08
C LYS A 44 -6.38 -8.52 -19.30
N ASN A 45 -7.15 -8.29 -18.27
CA ASN A 45 -8.57 -7.97 -18.35
C ASN A 45 -8.86 -6.50 -18.73
N GLY A 46 -7.85 -5.71 -19.08
CA GLY A 46 -7.87 -4.54 -19.97
C GLY A 46 -8.50 -3.26 -19.44
N TYR A 47 -9.08 -3.22 -18.22
CA TYR A 47 -9.76 -2.04 -17.73
C TYR A 47 -9.23 -1.62 -16.36
N SER A 48 -8.83 -0.35 -16.26
CA SER A 48 -8.60 0.32 -14.97
C SER A 48 -9.84 1.13 -14.58
N VAL A 49 -10.09 1.21 -13.29
CA VAL A 49 -11.09 2.11 -12.71
C VAL A 49 -10.38 3.38 -12.30
N SER A 50 -10.77 4.52 -12.90
CA SER A 50 -10.33 5.82 -12.43
C SER A 50 -11.23 6.27 -11.29
N THR A 51 -10.64 6.66 -10.18
CA THR A 51 -11.37 7.16 -9.00
C THR A 51 -10.93 8.58 -8.67
N LEU A 52 -11.84 9.35 -8.11
CA LEU A 52 -11.61 10.70 -7.58
C LEU A 52 -12.12 10.73 -6.14
N VAL A 53 -11.20 10.82 -5.21
CA VAL A 53 -11.49 10.72 -3.78
C VAL A 53 -11.26 12.08 -3.12
N PRO A 54 -12.30 12.70 -2.55
CA PRO A 54 -12.13 13.92 -1.77
C PRO A 54 -11.46 13.59 -0.44
N VAL A 55 -10.32 14.25 -0.16
CA VAL A 55 -9.54 14.04 1.05
C VAL A 55 -9.11 15.39 1.61
N TYR A 56 -9.84 15.89 2.58
CA TYR A 56 -9.61 17.20 3.22
C TYR A 56 -9.61 18.37 2.23
N SER A 57 -8.46 19.06 2.09
CA SER A 57 -8.38 20.29 1.28
C SER A 57 -8.33 20.04 -0.23
N GLN A 58 -8.05 18.83 -0.65
CA GLN A 58 -7.88 18.47 -2.07
C GLN A 58 -8.54 17.14 -2.38
N SER A 59 -8.72 16.85 -3.68
CA SER A 59 -9.15 15.54 -4.16
C SER A 59 -7.99 14.82 -4.83
N VAL A 60 -7.88 13.52 -4.60
CA VAL A 60 -6.86 12.66 -5.20
C VAL A 60 -7.51 11.82 -6.29
N LYS A 61 -7.07 12.01 -7.54
CA LYS A 61 -7.45 11.17 -8.67
C LYS A 61 -6.35 10.16 -8.92
N PHE A 62 -6.71 8.89 -9.05
CA PHE A 62 -5.79 7.82 -9.43
C PHE A 62 -6.55 6.66 -10.06
N SER A 63 -5.85 5.65 -10.54
CA SER A 63 -6.45 4.45 -11.13
C SER A 63 -6.07 3.21 -10.34
N TYR A 64 -6.92 2.19 -10.39
CA TYR A 64 -6.61 0.84 -9.91
C TYR A 64 -7.22 -0.20 -10.86
N PRO A 65 -6.73 -1.45 -10.91
CA PRO A 65 -7.24 -2.47 -11.82
C PRO A 65 -8.73 -2.76 -11.60
N ASN A 66 -9.47 -3.02 -12.67
CA ASN A 66 -10.82 -3.55 -12.55
C ASN A 66 -10.78 -4.90 -11.80
N GLY A 67 -11.79 -5.18 -11.00
CA GLY A 67 -11.82 -6.38 -10.16
C GLY A 67 -11.55 -6.11 -8.68
N PHE A 68 -11.26 -4.87 -8.31
CA PHE A 68 -11.17 -4.42 -6.92
C PHE A 68 -12.49 -3.84 -6.41
N LYS A 69 -12.68 -3.87 -5.10
CA LYS A 69 -13.78 -3.22 -4.37
C LYS A 69 -13.23 -2.36 -3.24
N SER A 70 -13.95 -1.30 -2.89
CA SER A 70 -13.76 -0.61 -1.62
C SER A 70 -14.03 -1.58 -0.47
N ALA A 71 -13.07 -1.74 0.43
CA ALA A 71 -13.14 -2.69 1.53
C ALA A 71 -13.17 -2.02 2.91
N HIS A 72 -12.54 -0.86 3.03
CA HIS A 72 -12.52 -0.09 4.25
C HIS A 72 -12.34 1.39 3.94
N GLU A 73 -13.13 2.22 4.61
CA GLU A 73 -12.97 3.67 4.55
C GLU A 73 -13.21 4.26 5.94
N VAL A 74 -12.32 5.14 6.37
CA VAL A 74 -12.44 5.88 7.62
C VAL A 74 -11.87 7.27 7.46
N SER A 75 -12.60 8.26 7.98
CA SER A 75 -12.16 9.64 8.09
C SER A 75 -12.27 10.09 9.53
N THR A 76 -11.21 10.71 10.01
CA THR A 76 -11.14 11.38 11.32
C THR A 76 -10.81 12.86 11.11
N ASP A 77 -10.67 13.62 12.18
CA ASP A 77 -10.26 15.03 12.09
C ASP A 77 -8.86 15.23 11.50
N THR A 78 -8.00 14.21 11.55
CA THR A 78 -6.58 14.34 11.15
C THR A 78 -6.13 13.31 10.13
N THR A 79 -6.83 12.20 9.98
CA THR A 79 -6.40 11.07 9.13
C THR A 79 -7.56 10.51 8.34
N TYR A 80 -7.34 10.34 7.05
CA TYR A 80 -8.21 9.63 6.12
C TYR A 80 -7.51 8.36 5.65
N ILE A 81 -8.23 7.25 5.57
CA ILE A 81 -7.75 5.98 5.02
C ILE A 81 -8.86 5.36 4.18
N HIS A 82 -8.53 4.97 2.96
CA HIS A 82 -9.41 4.19 2.10
C HIS A 82 -8.62 3.04 1.48
N GLU A 83 -9.17 1.83 1.55
CA GLU A 83 -8.53 0.59 1.14
C GLU A 83 -9.37 -0.14 0.10
N TRP A 84 -8.72 -0.64 -0.96
CA TRP A 84 -9.32 -1.44 -2.02
C TRP A 84 -8.60 -2.78 -2.11
N ILE A 85 -9.37 -3.86 -2.21
CA ILE A 85 -8.88 -5.23 -2.34
C ILE A 85 -9.59 -5.94 -3.51
N PRO A 86 -9.09 -7.08 -4.02
CA PRO A 86 -9.81 -7.90 -4.98
C PRO A 86 -11.23 -8.23 -4.52
N LYS A 87 -12.20 -8.26 -5.43
CA LYS A 87 -13.64 -8.43 -5.11
C LYS A 87 -13.95 -9.69 -4.32
N GLN A 88 -13.18 -10.76 -4.53
CA GLN A 88 -13.37 -12.07 -3.90
C GLN A 88 -12.71 -12.17 -2.52
N GLU A 89 -11.86 -11.21 -2.15
CA GLU A 89 -11.07 -11.24 -0.93
C GLU A 89 -11.72 -10.44 0.22
N THR A 90 -11.17 -10.60 1.41
CA THR A 90 -11.63 -9.91 2.63
C THR A 90 -10.48 -9.10 3.25
N LEU A 91 -10.79 -8.20 4.18
CA LEU A 91 -9.77 -7.43 4.91
C LEU A 91 -8.83 -8.29 5.76
N ASN A 92 -9.25 -9.48 6.13
CA ASN A 92 -8.42 -10.40 6.90
C ASN A 92 -7.52 -11.26 6.00
N ASP A 93 -7.99 -11.53 4.78
CA ASP A 93 -7.33 -12.40 3.82
C ASP A 93 -7.36 -11.73 2.46
N TRP A 94 -6.28 -10.99 2.16
CA TRP A 94 -6.07 -10.30 0.88
C TRP A 94 -4.65 -10.53 0.38
N THR A 95 -4.52 -10.59 -0.92
CA THR A 95 -3.23 -10.75 -1.61
C THR A 95 -2.64 -9.42 -2.03
N ILE A 96 -3.50 -8.51 -2.50
CA ILE A 96 -3.12 -7.16 -2.97
C ILE A 96 -4.06 -6.14 -2.35
N MET A 97 -3.51 -5.01 -1.91
CA MET A 97 -4.30 -3.90 -1.39
C MET A 97 -3.76 -2.57 -1.92
N PHE A 98 -4.67 -1.75 -2.45
CA PHE A 98 -4.38 -0.33 -2.67
C PHE A 98 -4.91 0.45 -1.47
N THR A 99 -4.11 1.41 -0.99
CA THR A 99 -4.49 2.27 0.12
C THR A 99 -4.22 3.72 -0.26
N LEU A 100 -5.21 4.59 -0.05
CA LEU A 100 -5.04 6.04 -0.02
C LEU A 100 -5.10 6.49 1.43
N THR A 101 -4.02 7.13 1.90
CA THR A 101 -3.99 7.79 3.20
C THR A 101 -3.86 9.29 3.01
N GLY A 102 -4.70 10.07 3.72
CA GLY A 102 -4.58 11.51 3.85
C GLY A 102 -4.18 11.91 5.26
N ASN A 103 -3.28 12.87 5.41
CA ASN A 103 -2.90 13.44 6.69
C ASN A 103 -3.13 14.95 6.66
N LYS A 104 -4.17 15.39 7.37
CA LYS A 104 -4.63 16.77 7.36
C LYS A 104 -3.57 17.72 7.93
N ASP A 105 -3.40 18.85 7.26
CA ASP A 105 -2.52 19.96 7.62
C ASP A 105 -1.04 19.58 7.81
N LEU A 106 -0.66 18.33 7.52
CA LEU A 106 0.70 17.85 7.73
C LEU A 106 1.72 18.52 6.80
N ALA A 107 1.30 18.96 5.61
CA ALA A 107 2.17 19.67 4.66
C ALA A 107 2.56 21.09 5.12
N LEU A 108 1.85 21.64 6.10
CA LEU A 108 2.16 22.93 6.72
C LEU A 108 3.33 22.83 7.73
N SER A 109 3.75 21.62 8.11
CA SER A 109 4.87 21.40 9.03
C SER A 109 6.20 21.81 8.37
N PRO A 110 6.95 22.78 8.93
CA PRO A 110 8.21 23.22 8.36
C PRO A 110 9.23 22.09 8.24
N GLY A 111 9.95 22.04 7.13
CA GLY A 111 11.02 21.06 6.89
C GLY A 111 10.54 19.60 6.68
N LEU A 112 9.25 19.34 6.70
CA LEU A 112 8.73 18.00 6.43
C LEU A 112 8.68 17.77 4.91
N THR A 113 9.53 16.87 4.42
CA THR A 113 9.59 16.48 3.01
C THR A 113 8.84 15.16 2.76
N PRO A 114 8.42 14.85 1.52
CA PRO A 114 7.83 13.55 1.18
C PRO A 114 8.72 12.36 1.55
N GLU A 115 10.04 12.50 1.45
CA GLU A 115 11.01 11.49 1.86
C GLU A 115 10.97 11.23 3.38
N VAL A 116 10.89 12.28 4.19
CA VAL A 116 10.77 12.14 5.65
C VAL A 116 9.46 11.43 6.03
N VAL A 117 8.37 11.73 5.34
CA VAL A 117 7.09 11.03 5.56
C VAL A 117 7.20 9.57 5.15
N ALA A 118 7.80 9.25 4.00
CA ALA A 118 8.07 7.87 3.58
C ALA A 118 8.93 7.11 4.59
N SER A 119 9.95 7.76 5.17
CA SER A 119 10.81 7.19 6.21
C SER A 119 10.05 6.89 7.50
N ARG A 120 9.05 7.68 7.85
CA ARG A 120 8.16 7.40 9.00
C ARG A 120 7.30 6.15 8.74
N VAL A 121 6.77 5.98 7.53
CA VAL A 121 6.07 4.77 7.13
C VAL A 121 7.01 3.56 7.22
N ALA A 122 8.22 3.65 6.66
CA ALA A 122 9.24 2.61 6.72
C ALA A 122 9.61 2.23 8.17
N SER A 123 9.66 3.20 9.07
CA SER A 123 9.91 2.96 10.50
C SER A 123 8.82 2.12 11.16
N GLY A 124 7.58 2.24 10.70
CA GLY A 124 6.48 1.40 11.13
C GLY A 124 6.67 -0.06 10.70
N PHE A 125 7.06 -0.29 9.44
CA PHE A 125 7.40 -1.63 8.93
C PHE A 125 8.57 -2.24 9.71
N ARG A 126 9.64 -1.47 9.95
CA ARG A 126 10.79 -1.92 10.75
C ARG A 126 10.38 -2.38 12.16
N LYS A 127 9.43 -1.70 12.80
CA LYS A 127 8.91 -2.12 14.12
C LYS A 127 8.10 -3.40 14.04
N ALA A 128 7.37 -3.61 12.93
CA ALA A 128 6.55 -4.81 12.73
C ALA A 128 7.37 -6.06 12.39
N CYS A 129 8.58 -5.90 11.82
CA CYS A 129 9.42 -7.03 11.38
C CYS A 129 10.92 -6.70 11.48
N PRO A 130 11.49 -6.44 12.67
CA PRO A 130 12.84 -5.88 12.82
C PRO A 130 13.94 -6.75 12.20
N SER A 131 13.78 -8.07 12.19
CA SER A 131 14.76 -9.02 11.64
C SER A 131 14.62 -9.29 10.15
N THR A 132 13.46 -8.98 9.57
CA THR A 132 13.15 -9.27 8.16
C THR A 132 12.71 -8.04 7.38
N PHE A 133 13.04 -6.85 7.89
CA PHE A 133 12.73 -5.57 7.27
C PHE A 133 13.67 -5.26 6.11
N ALA A 134 13.12 -4.75 5.00
CA ALA A 134 13.86 -4.11 3.93
C ALA A 134 13.19 -2.80 3.49
N ALA A 135 13.95 -1.82 3.05
CA ALA A 135 13.44 -0.59 2.45
C ALA A 135 14.40 -0.03 1.42
N MET A 136 13.84 0.64 0.39
CA MET A 136 14.60 1.29 -0.67
C MET A 136 13.88 2.56 -1.12
N GLY A 137 14.57 3.71 -1.10
CA GLY A 137 14.13 4.93 -1.76
C GLY A 137 14.25 4.78 -3.28
N LEU A 138 13.23 5.21 -4.02
CA LEU A 138 13.21 5.20 -5.48
C LEU A 138 13.40 6.60 -6.07
N GLY A 139 13.49 7.61 -5.22
CA GLY A 139 13.73 9.01 -5.60
C GLY A 139 12.48 9.87 -5.64
N THR A 140 12.72 11.14 -5.90
CA THR A 140 11.70 12.19 -6.00
C THR A 140 11.07 12.23 -7.39
N GLU A 141 9.86 12.76 -7.47
CA GLU A 141 9.21 13.18 -8.72
C GLU A 141 8.24 14.34 -8.45
N SER A 142 7.69 14.94 -9.49
CA SER A 142 6.58 15.87 -9.38
C SER A 142 5.30 15.18 -9.84
N ILE A 143 4.24 15.29 -9.06
CA ILE A 143 2.89 14.82 -9.38
C ILE A 143 1.98 16.04 -9.44
N ASP A 144 1.56 16.41 -10.65
CA ASP A 144 0.65 17.54 -10.87
C ASP A 144 1.14 18.84 -10.22
N GLY A 145 2.47 19.10 -10.31
CA GLY A 145 3.12 20.24 -9.68
C GLY A 145 3.46 20.11 -8.20
N HIS A 146 3.09 19.00 -7.56
CA HIS A 146 3.35 18.70 -6.15
C HIS A 146 4.59 17.83 -5.97
N ASP A 147 5.42 18.15 -4.97
CA ASP A 147 6.58 17.33 -4.60
C ASP A 147 6.14 15.95 -4.15
N ALA A 148 6.80 14.92 -4.67
CA ALA A 148 6.52 13.55 -4.29
C ALA A 148 7.80 12.72 -4.13
N PHE A 149 7.71 11.64 -3.35
CA PHE A 149 8.79 10.67 -3.13
C PHE A 149 8.25 9.24 -3.23
N LYS A 150 9.02 8.39 -3.90
CA LYS A 150 8.72 6.97 -4.09
C LYS A 150 9.61 6.11 -3.22
N ALA A 151 9.06 5.03 -2.68
CA ALA A 151 9.83 4.04 -1.91
C ALA A 151 9.23 2.64 -2.03
N ILE A 152 10.03 1.64 -1.69
CA ILE A 152 9.59 0.28 -1.40
C ILE A 152 9.88 0.03 0.07
N VAL A 153 8.94 -0.59 0.77
CA VAL A 153 9.12 -1.11 2.13
C VAL A 153 8.62 -2.53 2.20
N ALA A 154 9.31 -3.39 2.93
CA ALA A 154 8.95 -4.80 2.98
C ALA A 154 9.27 -5.45 4.34
N CYS A 155 8.46 -6.43 4.67
CA CYS A 155 8.60 -7.36 5.78
C CYS A 155 8.63 -8.79 5.25
N GLY A 156 9.64 -9.57 5.59
CA GLY A 156 9.65 -11.01 5.28
C GLY A 156 8.72 -11.81 6.18
N ASN A 157 8.62 -11.42 7.45
CA ASN A 157 7.71 -12.04 8.40
C ASN A 157 7.19 -11.00 9.39
N VAL A 158 5.92 -10.65 9.27
CA VAL A 158 5.24 -9.74 10.18
C VAL A 158 4.96 -10.45 11.50
N LEU A 159 5.35 -9.83 12.64
CA LEU A 159 5.25 -10.43 13.97
C LEU A 159 3.84 -10.39 14.59
N VAL A 160 2.88 -9.70 13.94
CA VAL A 160 1.54 -9.49 14.48
C VAL A 160 0.50 -10.08 13.53
N GLY A 161 -0.41 -10.87 14.08
CA GLY A 161 -1.44 -11.60 13.32
C GLY A 161 -0.89 -12.87 12.68
N GLU A 162 -1.54 -13.32 11.61
CA GLU A 162 -1.08 -14.48 10.84
C GLU A 162 0.29 -14.20 10.20
N PRO A 163 1.26 -15.14 10.29
CA PRO A 163 2.58 -14.99 9.70
C PRO A 163 2.47 -14.76 8.19
N ARG A 164 3.08 -13.70 7.70
CA ARG A 164 3.08 -13.36 6.27
C ARG A 164 4.24 -12.44 5.91
N SER A 165 4.65 -12.49 4.67
CA SER A 165 5.47 -11.46 4.06
C SER A 165 4.56 -10.34 3.51
N GLU A 166 5.02 -9.09 3.57
CA GLU A 166 4.31 -7.96 2.97
C GLU A 166 5.31 -7.00 2.33
N THR A 167 5.08 -6.64 1.07
CA THR A 167 5.85 -5.64 0.33
C THR A 167 4.92 -4.53 -0.12
N SER A 168 5.29 -3.29 0.14
CA SER A 168 4.52 -2.12 -0.25
C SER A 168 5.35 -1.17 -1.08
N VAL A 169 4.78 -0.72 -2.19
CA VAL A 169 5.28 0.40 -2.98
C VAL A 169 4.52 1.65 -2.54
N LEU A 170 5.27 2.69 -2.19
CA LEU A 170 4.75 3.95 -1.66
C LEU A 170 4.97 5.07 -2.66
N LEU A 171 3.96 5.92 -2.83
CA LEU A 171 4.07 7.25 -3.43
C LEU A 171 3.54 8.25 -2.40
N VAL A 172 4.42 9.06 -1.85
CA VAL A 172 4.10 10.12 -0.88
C VAL A 172 4.07 11.45 -1.60
N ILE A 173 2.97 12.18 -1.53
CA ILE A 173 2.75 13.44 -2.24
C ILE A 173 2.48 14.54 -1.21
N LYS A 174 3.20 15.65 -1.33
CA LYS A 174 2.98 16.86 -0.53
C LYS A 174 1.97 17.76 -1.24
N GLY A 175 0.71 17.70 -0.82
CA GLY A 175 -0.32 18.63 -1.30
C GLY A 175 -0.13 20.06 -0.78
N SER A 176 -1.10 20.92 -1.03
CA SER A 176 -1.06 22.33 -0.59
C SER A 176 -1.09 22.49 0.94
N ARG A 177 -1.84 21.64 1.63
CA ARG A 177 -1.99 21.60 3.09
C ARG A 177 -1.76 20.23 3.68
N ASP A 178 -2.14 19.18 2.96
CA ASP A 178 -2.21 17.81 3.43
C ASP A 178 -1.13 16.94 2.78
N TYR A 179 -0.79 15.82 3.41
CA TYR A 179 -0.02 14.78 2.75
C TYR A 179 -0.92 13.67 2.29
N TYR A 180 -0.64 13.15 1.08
CA TYR A 180 -1.31 11.99 0.50
C TYR A 180 -0.32 10.87 0.30
N ILE A 181 -0.68 9.65 0.66
CA ILE A 181 0.13 8.46 0.46
C ILE A 181 -0.71 7.45 -0.32
N LEU A 182 -0.30 7.18 -1.55
CA LEU A 182 -0.79 6.04 -2.31
C LEU A 182 0.14 4.87 -2.06
N GLN A 183 -0.43 3.75 -1.65
CA GLN A 183 0.30 2.53 -1.34
C GLN A 183 -0.30 1.36 -2.11
N ALA A 184 0.55 0.56 -2.74
CA ALA A 184 0.19 -0.74 -3.29
C ALA A 184 0.94 -1.81 -2.50
N ALA A 185 0.22 -2.54 -1.68
CA ALA A 185 0.75 -3.58 -0.81
C ALA A 185 0.41 -4.96 -1.35
N GLU A 186 1.28 -5.91 -1.11
CA GLU A 186 1.20 -7.27 -1.53
C GLU A 186 1.62 -8.20 -0.42
N ARG A 187 0.86 -9.27 -0.22
CA ARG A 187 1.13 -10.32 0.76
C ARG A 187 1.50 -11.63 0.08
N SER A 188 2.39 -12.35 0.73
CA SER A 188 2.77 -13.72 0.35
C SER A 188 3.11 -14.53 1.60
N SER A 189 3.47 -15.80 1.41
CA SER A 189 3.96 -16.65 2.49
C SER A 189 5.15 -16.03 3.21
N PRO A 190 5.28 -16.21 4.53
CA PRO A 190 6.37 -15.64 5.31
C PRO A 190 7.73 -16.20 4.88
N ILE A 191 8.75 -15.36 4.93
CA ILE A 191 10.16 -15.73 4.71
C ILE A 191 10.99 -15.26 5.89
N SER A 192 12.05 -16.02 6.22
CA SER A 192 12.89 -15.77 7.40
C SER A 192 13.96 -14.69 7.21
N MET A 193 14.03 -14.08 6.03
CA MET A 193 15.01 -13.04 5.68
C MET A 193 14.33 -11.81 5.08
N PRO A 194 15.01 -10.65 5.02
CA PRO A 194 14.49 -9.48 4.32
C PRO A 194 14.17 -9.79 2.86
N PRO A 195 12.99 -9.37 2.34
CA PRO A 195 12.64 -9.56 0.94
C PRO A 195 13.59 -8.82 0.01
N THR A 196 13.88 -9.43 -1.17
CA THR A 196 14.61 -8.75 -2.23
C THR A 196 13.72 -7.67 -2.87
N LEU A 197 14.18 -6.41 -2.83
CA LEU A 197 13.46 -5.29 -3.38
C LEU A 197 13.72 -5.14 -4.88
N ASN A 198 12.66 -5.10 -5.70
CA ASN A 198 12.74 -5.00 -7.15
C ASN A 198 12.25 -3.64 -7.64
N LYS A 199 13.20 -2.79 -8.09
CA LYS A 199 12.91 -1.44 -8.58
C LYS A 199 12.03 -1.44 -9.84
N SER A 200 12.27 -2.33 -10.78
CA SER A 200 11.49 -2.40 -12.03
C SER A 200 10.04 -2.77 -11.74
N LYS A 201 9.83 -3.75 -10.86
CA LYS A 201 8.50 -4.15 -10.41
C LYS A 201 7.77 -2.99 -9.71
N ALA A 202 8.43 -2.28 -8.80
CA ALA A 202 7.85 -1.12 -8.14
C ALA A 202 7.47 -0.01 -9.13
N THR A 203 8.31 0.26 -10.12
CA THR A 203 8.00 1.22 -11.19
C THR A 203 6.76 0.79 -11.99
N HIS A 204 6.65 -0.51 -12.29
CA HIS A 204 5.47 -1.05 -12.97
C HIS A 204 4.19 -0.87 -12.14
N VAL A 205 4.23 -1.18 -10.85
CA VAL A 205 3.11 -0.99 -9.92
C VAL A 205 2.69 0.49 -9.85
N LEU A 206 3.65 1.42 -9.76
CA LEU A 206 3.36 2.85 -9.77
C LEU A 206 2.71 3.32 -11.08
N ASN A 207 3.07 2.71 -12.20
CA ASN A 207 2.45 3.03 -13.49
C ASN A 207 1.00 2.56 -13.59
N MET A 208 0.61 1.51 -12.87
CA MET A 208 -0.78 1.03 -12.86
C MET A 208 -1.75 1.96 -12.15
N ILE A 209 -1.28 2.73 -11.17
CA ILE A 209 -2.11 3.68 -10.44
C ILE A 209 -2.20 5.06 -11.13
N ARG A 210 -1.52 5.23 -12.25
CA ARG A 210 -1.56 6.48 -13.03
C ARG A 210 -2.76 6.52 -14.00
N PRO A 211 -3.21 7.70 -14.46
CA PRO A 211 -2.69 9.02 -14.07
C PRO A 211 -3.07 9.40 -12.65
N ILE A 212 -2.19 10.14 -11.96
CA ILE A 212 -2.44 10.65 -10.61
C ILE A 212 -2.54 12.17 -10.71
N LYS A 213 -3.59 12.74 -10.12
CA LYS A 213 -3.77 14.20 -10.02
C LYS A 213 -4.16 14.58 -8.59
N ILE A 214 -3.74 15.77 -8.19
CA ILE A 214 -4.11 16.41 -6.93
C ILE A 214 -4.89 17.67 -7.26
N CYS A 215 -6.19 17.62 -7.11
CA CYS A 215 -7.11 18.64 -7.58
C CYS A 215 -7.71 19.42 -6.41
N PRO A 216 -8.19 20.65 -6.63
CA PRO A 216 -9.04 21.34 -5.66
C PRO A 216 -10.22 20.45 -5.22
N ASN A 217 -10.67 20.62 -3.98
CA ASN A 217 -11.83 19.90 -3.45
C ASN A 217 -12.98 20.90 -3.17
N PRO A 218 -13.67 21.42 -4.20
CA PRO A 218 -14.82 22.27 -4.04
C PRO A 218 -16.01 21.51 -3.42
N SER A 219 -17.03 22.24 -2.99
CA SER A 219 -18.16 21.68 -2.24
C SER A 219 -19.08 20.79 -3.07
N THR A 220 -19.19 21.02 -4.38
CA THR A 220 -20.06 20.22 -5.25
C THR A 220 -19.28 19.12 -5.99
N THR A 221 -19.96 18.02 -6.30
CA THR A 221 -19.38 16.89 -7.04
C THR A 221 -19.02 17.30 -8.47
N GLU A 222 -19.89 18.08 -9.12
CA GLU A 222 -19.69 18.56 -10.49
C GLU A 222 -18.43 19.42 -10.61
N GLU A 223 -18.27 20.40 -9.72
CA GLU A 223 -17.07 21.25 -9.69
C GLU A 223 -15.81 20.45 -9.40
N ARG A 224 -15.90 19.44 -8.52
CA ARG A 224 -14.78 18.54 -8.20
C ARG A 224 -14.35 17.72 -9.42
N ILE A 225 -15.29 17.16 -10.15
CA ILE A 225 -15.01 16.44 -11.40
C ILE A 225 -14.36 17.38 -12.41
N ALA A 226 -14.95 18.56 -12.62
CA ALA A 226 -14.43 19.57 -13.55
C ALA A 226 -13.02 20.02 -13.20
N SER A 227 -12.70 20.22 -11.92
CA SER A 227 -11.36 20.66 -11.44
C SER A 227 -10.26 19.61 -11.70
N CYS A 228 -10.64 18.38 -11.97
CA CYS A 228 -9.72 17.24 -12.19
C CYS A 228 -9.68 16.73 -13.64
N GLN A 229 -10.36 17.39 -14.57
CA GLN A 229 -10.40 16.93 -15.98
C GLN A 229 -9.22 17.40 -16.82
N ASN A 230 -8.57 18.51 -16.47
CA ASN A 230 -7.47 19.15 -17.22
C ASN A 230 -6.10 18.62 -16.85
#